data_1bc6844b20ab81792a9c7705068763b7
#
_entry.id   1bc6844b20ab81792a9c7705068763b7
#
_cell.length_a   1.000
_cell.length_b   1.000
_cell.length_c   1.000
_cell.angle_alpha   90.00
_cell.angle_beta   90.00
_cell.angle_gamma   90.00
#
_symmetry.space_group_name_H-M   'P 1'
#
loop_
_entity.id
_entity.type
_entity.pdbx_description
1 polymer ?
#
loop_
_entity_poly.entity_id
_entity_poly.type
_entity_poly.pdbx_seq_one_letter_code
_entity_poly.pdbx_strand_id
1 'polypeptide(L)'
;MTKKILFNDKYSLTQEVRYGNKTMTRRLLRDNVPLGNWEETAKHLSYKVGEVVAIAQSYKSIYAEMIEDFAKHNYHTPREDAAENFRKEYENTAGWNNKMFVKAALLPHHIRITDVKVERLQEISEEDALREGIEEFCFDYFLPNDYSKPFLMPRDAFAVLIDKVGKKGDWESNPWVAAYSFELVD
;
A
#
# COMPACT_ATOMS: atom_id res chain seq x y z
N MET A 1 18.29 8.49 -2.38
CA MET A 1 17.81 7.33 -1.57
C MET A 1 16.43 6.96 -2.07
N THR A 2 16.21 5.69 -2.41
CA THR A 2 14.87 5.18 -2.77
C THR A 2 13.96 5.27 -1.56
N LYS A 3 12.81 5.96 -1.69
CA LYS A 3 11.78 5.97 -0.66
C LYS A 3 11.02 4.65 -0.67
N LYS A 4 10.35 4.33 0.42
CA LYS A 4 9.42 3.21 0.49
C LYS A 4 8.05 3.66 0.98
N ILE A 5 7.01 2.98 0.52
CA ILE A 5 5.63 3.19 0.92
C ILE A 5 5.11 1.96 1.67
N LEU A 6 4.39 2.18 2.77
CA LEU A 6 3.83 1.11 3.59
C LEU A 6 2.33 1.01 3.36
N PHE A 7 1.86 -0.22 3.15
CA PHE A 7 0.44 -0.56 3.14
C PHE A 7 0.13 -1.50 4.30
N ASN A 8 -1.13 -1.61 4.70
CA ASN A 8 -1.53 -2.43 5.84
C ASN A 8 -1.68 -3.90 5.41
N ASP A 9 -0.90 -4.81 6.01
CA ASP A 9 -0.93 -6.24 5.68
C ASP A 9 -2.10 -6.99 6.30
N LYS A 10 -2.68 -6.47 7.41
CA LYS A 10 -3.85 -7.09 8.03
C LYS A 10 -5.06 -7.13 7.09
N TYR A 11 -5.18 -6.14 6.21
CA TYR A 11 -6.21 -6.05 5.17
C TYR A 11 -5.63 -6.33 3.79
N SER A 12 -4.56 -7.09 3.69
CA SER A 12 -3.90 -7.48 2.44
C SER A 12 -3.57 -6.34 1.47
N LEU A 13 -3.57 -5.08 1.92
CA LEU A 13 -3.40 -3.91 1.04
C LEU A 13 -2.06 -3.92 0.29
N THR A 14 -1.00 -4.47 0.87
CA THR A 14 0.28 -4.67 0.14
C THR A 14 0.09 -5.61 -1.04
N GLN A 15 -0.70 -6.67 -0.86
CA GLN A 15 -0.97 -7.68 -1.88
C GLN A 15 -1.88 -7.13 -2.98
N GLU A 16 -2.90 -6.35 -2.60
CA GLU A 16 -3.80 -5.67 -3.55
C GLU A 16 -3.05 -4.70 -4.47
N VAL A 17 -2.04 -3.99 -3.96
CA VAL A 17 -1.15 -3.17 -4.79
C VAL A 17 -0.37 -4.04 -5.77
N ARG A 18 0.19 -5.15 -5.33
CA ARG A 18 0.99 -6.06 -6.19
C ARG A 18 0.16 -6.76 -7.26
N TYR A 19 -1.12 -7.00 -7.00
CA TYR A 19 -2.05 -7.55 -7.99
C TYR A 19 -2.65 -6.48 -8.91
N GLY A 20 -2.38 -5.19 -8.67
CA GLY A 20 -2.92 -4.08 -9.45
C GLY A 20 -4.37 -3.70 -9.11
N ASN A 21 -4.97 -4.33 -8.09
CA ASN A 21 -6.33 -4.04 -7.64
C ASN A 21 -6.39 -2.71 -6.87
N LYS A 22 -5.34 -2.41 -6.09
CA LYS A 22 -5.21 -1.12 -5.42
C LYS A 22 -4.24 -0.22 -6.18
N THR A 23 -4.75 0.89 -6.71
CA THR A 23 -4.01 1.86 -7.53
C THR A 23 -4.04 3.28 -6.98
N MET A 24 -4.60 3.45 -5.79
CA MET A 24 -4.64 4.74 -5.09
C MET A 24 -4.39 4.56 -3.60
N THR A 25 -3.87 5.60 -2.94
CA THR A 25 -3.76 5.64 -1.48
C THR A 25 -3.85 7.05 -0.95
N ARG A 26 -4.65 7.25 0.11
CA ARG A 26 -4.78 8.49 0.84
C ARG A 26 -3.87 8.51 2.07
N ARG A 27 -3.19 9.62 2.27
CA ARG A 27 -2.32 9.86 3.42
C ARG A 27 -2.71 11.15 4.10
N LEU A 28 -2.89 11.09 5.42
CA LEU A 28 -3.19 12.29 6.22
C LEU A 28 -2.10 13.34 6.03
N LEU A 29 -2.51 14.57 5.75
CA LEU A 29 -1.60 15.70 5.76
C LEU A 29 -1.31 16.12 7.21
N ARG A 30 -0.12 16.65 7.43
CA ARG A 30 0.23 17.26 8.71
C ARG A 30 -0.48 18.61 8.85
N ASP A 31 -0.80 19.02 10.07
CA ASP A 31 -1.54 20.26 10.35
C ASP A 31 -0.86 21.53 9.84
N ASN A 32 0.46 21.47 9.64
CA ASN A 32 1.27 22.62 9.19
C ASN A 32 1.47 22.72 7.68
N VAL A 33 0.79 21.88 6.89
CA VAL A 33 0.88 21.94 5.43
C VAL A 33 0.04 23.11 4.92
N PRO A 34 0.61 24.07 4.16
CA PRO A 34 -0.16 25.19 3.60
C PRO A 34 -1.09 24.68 2.50
N LEU A 35 -2.37 25.07 2.55
CA LEU A 35 -3.43 24.58 1.65
C LEU A 35 -3.91 25.61 0.62
N GLY A 36 -3.37 26.80 0.60
CA GLY A 36 -3.83 27.86 -0.31
C GLY A 36 -3.07 27.98 -1.62
N ASN A 37 -1.94 27.30 -1.73
CA ASN A 37 -1.05 27.39 -2.88
C ASN A 37 -0.46 26.01 -3.16
N TRP A 38 -0.76 25.46 -4.35
CA TRP A 38 -0.30 24.15 -4.75
C TRP A 38 1.23 23.99 -4.70
N GLU A 39 1.98 24.97 -5.17
CA GLU A 39 3.45 24.89 -5.19
C GLU A 39 4.03 24.75 -3.77
N GLU A 40 3.45 25.47 -2.81
CA GLU A 40 3.83 25.36 -1.40
C GLU A 40 3.38 24.03 -0.80
N THR A 41 2.12 23.62 -1.03
CA THR A 41 1.58 22.33 -0.57
C THR A 41 2.44 21.17 -1.09
N ALA A 42 2.79 21.17 -2.37
CA ALA A 42 3.55 20.09 -3.02
C ALA A 42 4.94 19.87 -2.39
N LYS A 43 5.56 20.90 -1.80
CA LYS A 43 6.85 20.77 -1.10
C LYS A 43 6.75 19.90 0.15
N HIS A 44 5.57 19.81 0.76
CA HIS A 44 5.31 19.06 1.99
C HIS A 44 4.75 17.65 1.74
N LEU A 45 4.46 17.29 0.49
CA LEU A 45 3.96 15.97 0.13
C LEU A 45 5.06 14.92 0.27
N SER A 46 4.66 13.73 0.73
CA SER A 46 5.59 12.60 0.93
C SER A 46 6.16 12.06 -0.37
N TYR A 47 5.36 12.08 -1.44
CA TYR A 47 5.72 11.57 -2.77
C TYR A 47 5.36 12.61 -3.84
N LYS A 48 6.08 12.56 -4.96
CA LYS A 48 5.88 13.46 -6.11
C LYS A 48 5.46 12.67 -7.33
N VAL A 49 4.71 13.31 -8.23
CA VAL A 49 4.37 12.73 -9.54
C VAL A 49 5.65 12.34 -10.30
N GLY A 50 5.66 11.15 -10.87
CA GLY A 50 6.81 10.54 -11.56
C GLY A 50 7.80 9.84 -10.63
N GLU A 51 7.69 10.00 -9.31
CA GLU A 51 8.59 9.32 -8.35
C GLU A 51 8.31 7.81 -8.31
N VAL A 52 9.37 7.02 -8.37
CA VAL A 52 9.33 5.56 -8.18
C VAL A 52 9.63 5.26 -6.71
N VAL A 53 8.74 4.50 -6.08
CA VAL A 53 8.75 4.22 -4.65
C VAL A 53 8.66 2.72 -4.40
N ALA A 54 9.53 2.18 -3.56
CA ALA A 54 9.52 0.75 -3.23
C ALA A 54 8.34 0.39 -2.31
N ILE A 55 7.67 -0.72 -2.57
CA ILE A 55 6.60 -1.26 -1.73
C ILE A 55 7.24 -1.96 -0.53
N ALA A 56 6.95 -1.47 0.68
CA ALA A 56 7.53 -2.02 1.88
C ALA A 56 6.99 -3.42 2.18
N GLN A 57 7.90 -4.39 2.27
CA GLN A 57 7.64 -5.78 2.64
C GLN A 57 8.63 -6.20 3.73
N SER A 58 8.24 -7.18 4.57
CA SER A 58 9.18 -7.81 5.50
C SER A 58 10.12 -8.76 4.75
N TYR A 59 11.31 -9.00 5.28
CA TYR A 59 12.22 -10.01 4.68
C TYR A 59 11.58 -11.39 4.64
N LYS A 60 10.75 -11.73 5.63
CA LYS A 60 9.98 -12.97 5.64
C LYS A 60 8.99 -13.05 4.47
N SER A 61 8.32 -11.94 4.13
CA SER A 61 7.41 -11.88 2.99
C SER A 61 8.17 -12.04 1.67
N ILE A 62 9.31 -11.37 1.51
CA ILE A 62 10.17 -11.51 0.32
C ILE A 62 10.68 -12.95 0.19
N TYR A 63 11.12 -13.56 1.27
CA TYR A 63 11.54 -14.96 1.29
C TYR A 63 10.40 -15.91 0.85
N ALA A 64 9.20 -15.70 1.38
CA ALA A 64 8.03 -16.51 1.01
C ALA A 64 7.71 -16.41 -0.49
N GLU A 65 7.81 -15.21 -1.07
CA GLU A 65 7.64 -15.01 -2.52
C GLU A 65 8.72 -15.71 -3.35
N MET A 66 9.98 -15.66 -2.90
CA MET A 66 11.06 -16.40 -3.57
C MET A 66 10.76 -17.91 -3.62
N ILE A 67 10.26 -18.48 -2.50
CA ILE A 67 9.89 -19.90 -2.43
C ILE A 67 8.68 -20.22 -3.32
N GLU A 68 7.67 -19.35 -3.32
CA GLU A 68 6.48 -19.52 -4.16
C GLU A 68 6.82 -19.47 -5.65
N ASP A 69 7.70 -18.56 -6.06
CA ASP A 69 8.17 -18.45 -7.44
C ASP A 69 8.91 -19.73 -7.88
N PHE A 70 9.72 -20.32 -7.00
CA PHE A 70 10.40 -21.59 -7.29
C PHE A 70 9.42 -22.74 -7.47
N ALA A 71 8.41 -22.83 -6.60
CA ALA A 71 7.40 -23.88 -6.68
C ALA A 71 6.59 -23.82 -7.98
N LYS A 72 6.29 -22.61 -8.47
CA LYS A 72 5.53 -22.42 -9.72
C LYS A 72 6.34 -22.79 -10.97
N HIS A 73 7.66 -22.61 -10.96
CA HIS A 73 8.48 -22.78 -12.15
C HIS A 73 9.25 -24.11 -12.22
N ASN A 74 9.10 -25.01 -11.26
CA ASN A 74 9.75 -26.34 -11.23
C ASN A 74 11.29 -26.29 -11.37
N TYR A 75 11.92 -25.23 -10.94
CA TYR A 75 13.37 -25.09 -11.01
C TYR A 75 14.04 -25.73 -9.79
N HIS A 76 14.66 -26.88 -10.00
CA HIS A 76 15.70 -27.37 -9.09
C HIS A 76 16.99 -26.67 -9.48
N THR A 77 17.53 -25.80 -8.63
CA THR A 77 18.95 -25.54 -8.47
C THR A 77 19.32 -24.14 -7.91
N PRO A 78 19.98 -23.18 -8.61
CA PRO A 78 20.69 -22.05 -7.96
C PRO A 78 19.77 -21.04 -7.23
N ARG A 79 18.46 -21.11 -7.47
CA ARG A 79 17.49 -20.19 -6.87
C ARG A 79 17.07 -20.60 -5.46
N GLU A 80 17.02 -21.92 -5.17
CA GLU A 80 16.77 -22.42 -3.80
C GLU A 80 17.92 -22.01 -2.89
N ASP A 81 19.15 -22.12 -3.36
CA ASP A 81 20.34 -21.65 -2.63
C ASP A 81 20.27 -20.13 -2.38
N ALA A 82 19.78 -19.35 -3.35
CA ALA A 82 19.65 -17.89 -3.19
C ALA A 82 18.61 -17.54 -2.12
N ALA A 83 17.45 -18.21 -2.09
CA ALA A 83 16.44 -17.99 -1.06
C ALA A 83 16.95 -18.39 0.32
N GLU A 84 17.60 -19.55 0.43
CA GLU A 84 18.14 -20.02 1.70
C GLU A 84 19.27 -19.12 2.22
N ASN A 85 20.13 -18.60 1.33
CA ASN A 85 21.15 -17.62 1.67
C ASN A 85 20.51 -16.30 2.14
N PHE A 86 19.46 -15.84 1.45
CA PHE A 86 18.68 -14.68 1.88
C PHE A 86 18.07 -14.90 3.28
N ARG A 87 17.46 -16.06 3.53
CA ARG A 87 16.93 -16.40 4.85
C ARG A 87 18.02 -16.33 5.92
N LYS A 88 19.15 -17.00 5.72
CA LYS A 88 20.27 -17.03 6.69
C LYS A 88 20.81 -15.64 7.01
N GLU A 89 20.84 -14.74 6.00
CA GLU A 89 21.33 -13.38 6.17
C GLU A 89 20.35 -12.52 6.98
N TYR A 90 19.02 -12.68 6.79
CA TYR A 90 18.03 -11.73 7.30
C TYR A 90 17.11 -12.27 8.39
N GLU A 91 17.00 -13.60 8.65
CA GLU A 91 16.03 -14.18 9.58
C GLU A 91 16.19 -13.70 11.03
N ASN A 92 17.38 -13.33 11.43
CA ASN A 92 17.67 -12.83 12.78
C ASN A 92 17.72 -11.29 12.86
N THR A 93 17.28 -10.59 11.82
CA THR A 93 17.25 -9.13 11.80
C THR A 93 15.87 -8.59 12.15
N ALA A 94 15.80 -7.33 12.59
CA ALA A 94 14.53 -6.65 12.87
C ALA A 94 13.61 -6.58 11.64
N GLY A 95 14.18 -6.57 10.42
CA GLY A 95 13.45 -6.54 9.15
C GLY A 95 12.74 -7.86 8.80
N TRP A 96 13.08 -8.97 9.49
CA TRP A 96 12.46 -10.26 9.20
C TRP A 96 10.94 -10.25 9.35
N ASN A 97 10.45 -9.72 10.45
CA ASN A 97 9.01 -9.62 10.72
C ASN A 97 8.45 -8.19 10.59
N ASN A 98 9.29 -7.17 10.45
CA ASN A 98 8.85 -5.79 10.44
C ASN A 98 9.42 -5.02 9.23
N LYS A 99 8.54 -4.75 8.26
CA LYS A 99 8.87 -4.04 7.03
C LYS A 99 9.41 -2.61 7.22
N MET A 100 9.22 -2.03 8.41
CA MET A 100 9.80 -0.72 8.73
C MET A 100 11.33 -0.74 8.72
N PHE A 101 11.95 -1.89 9.07
CA PHE A 101 13.40 -2.05 9.16
C PHE A 101 14.05 -2.65 7.90
N VAL A 102 13.26 -2.92 6.86
CA VAL A 102 13.79 -3.44 5.59
C VAL A 102 14.43 -2.30 4.79
N LYS A 103 15.59 -2.56 4.20
CA LYS A 103 16.28 -1.60 3.32
C LYS A 103 15.52 -1.48 2.00
N ALA A 104 15.21 -0.24 1.57
CA ALA A 104 14.46 0.00 0.34
C ALA A 104 15.11 -0.63 -0.91
N ALA A 105 16.44 -0.69 -0.95
CA ALA A 105 17.18 -1.30 -2.07
C ALA A 105 17.01 -2.83 -2.20
N LEU A 106 16.45 -3.49 -1.20
CA LEU A 106 16.18 -4.94 -1.21
C LEU A 106 14.71 -5.28 -1.48
N LEU A 107 13.87 -4.26 -1.65
CA LEU A 107 12.45 -4.44 -1.93
C LEU A 107 12.25 -4.73 -3.42
N PRO A 108 11.59 -5.85 -3.79
CA PRO A 108 11.51 -6.28 -5.18
C PRO A 108 10.48 -5.48 -5.99
N HIS A 109 9.46 -4.92 -5.34
CA HIS A 109 8.33 -4.31 -6.03
C HIS A 109 8.28 -2.79 -5.86
N HIS A 110 7.91 -2.10 -6.93
CA HIS A 110 7.88 -0.65 -6.99
C HIS A 110 6.59 -0.13 -7.63
N ILE A 111 6.17 1.05 -7.20
CA ILE A 111 5.10 1.80 -7.84
C ILE A 111 5.65 3.13 -8.34
N ARG A 112 5.07 3.63 -9.44
CA ARG A 112 5.27 5.01 -9.90
C ARG A 112 4.06 5.84 -9.54
N ILE A 113 4.28 6.98 -8.88
CA ILE A 113 3.22 7.94 -8.59
C ILE A 113 2.82 8.62 -9.90
N THR A 114 1.58 8.48 -10.31
CA THR A 114 1.05 9.01 -11.57
C THR A 114 0.31 10.33 -11.38
N ASP A 115 -0.34 10.51 -10.22
CA ASP A 115 -1.06 11.73 -9.88
C ASP A 115 -1.11 11.95 -8.37
N VAL A 116 -1.28 13.21 -7.95
CA VAL A 116 -1.47 13.60 -6.55
C VAL A 116 -2.51 14.71 -6.47
N LYS A 117 -3.55 14.52 -5.67
CA LYS A 117 -4.52 15.56 -5.32
C LYS A 117 -4.61 15.73 -3.80
N VAL A 118 -4.96 16.93 -3.36
CA VAL A 118 -5.21 17.25 -1.95
C VAL A 118 -6.70 17.55 -1.80
N GLU A 119 -7.36 16.81 -0.93
CA GLU A 119 -8.81 16.89 -0.73
C GLU A 119 -9.17 16.56 0.72
N ARG A 120 -10.42 16.77 1.11
CA ARG A 120 -10.94 16.23 2.35
C ARG A 120 -11.16 14.72 2.22
N LEU A 121 -10.92 13.98 3.29
CA LEU A 121 -11.03 12.51 3.28
C LEU A 121 -12.40 12.03 2.78
N GLN A 122 -13.48 12.72 3.17
CA GLN A 122 -14.86 12.37 2.79
C GLN A 122 -15.24 12.83 1.37
N GLU A 123 -14.38 13.54 0.65
CA GLU A 123 -14.58 13.90 -0.76
C GLU A 123 -14.24 12.74 -1.72
N ILE A 124 -13.80 11.59 -1.19
CA ILE A 124 -13.54 10.39 -1.98
C ILE A 124 -14.77 9.99 -2.79
N SER A 125 -14.57 9.72 -4.09
CA SER A 125 -15.60 9.16 -4.97
C SER A 125 -15.77 7.65 -4.76
N GLU A 126 -16.87 7.08 -5.25
CA GLU A 126 -17.09 5.63 -5.23
C GLU A 126 -16.01 4.89 -6.04
N GLU A 127 -15.64 5.42 -7.21
CA GLU A 127 -14.56 4.89 -8.04
C GLU A 127 -13.21 4.90 -7.32
N ASP A 128 -12.87 6.00 -6.65
CA ASP A 128 -11.63 6.10 -5.90
C ASP A 128 -11.62 5.16 -4.68
N ALA A 129 -12.77 4.87 -4.07
CA ALA A 129 -12.87 3.89 -2.99
C ALA A 129 -12.51 2.48 -3.47
N LEU A 130 -12.94 2.09 -4.67
CA LEU A 130 -12.51 0.83 -5.31
C LEU A 130 -11.01 0.84 -5.57
N ARG A 131 -10.46 1.93 -6.09
CA ARG A 131 -9.03 2.09 -6.32
C ARG A 131 -8.19 2.08 -5.03
N GLU A 132 -8.79 2.34 -3.88
CA GLU A 132 -8.17 2.17 -2.55
C GLU A 132 -8.12 0.70 -2.10
N GLY A 133 -8.70 -0.22 -2.87
CA GLY A 133 -8.68 -1.65 -2.65
C GLY A 133 -9.96 -2.21 -2.04
N ILE A 134 -11.06 -1.46 -2.02
CA ILE A 134 -12.38 -2.01 -1.71
C ILE A 134 -12.76 -3.01 -2.79
N GLU A 135 -13.22 -4.19 -2.39
CA GLU A 135 -13.56 -5.29 -3.28
C GLU A 135 -15.06 -5.28 -3.60
N GLU A 136 -15.40 -5.53 -4.86
CA GLU A 136 -16.77 -5.73 -5.31
C GLU A 136 -17.02 -7.22 -5.56
N PHE A 137 -18.07 -7.77 -4.95
CA PHE A 137 -18.51 -9.14 -5.18
C PHE A 137 -20.04 -9.26 -5.09
N CYS A 138 -20.67 -9.80 -6.14
CA CYS A 138 -22.13 -10.01 -6.20
C CYS A 138 -22.97 -8.75 -5.88
N PHE A 139 -22.57 -7.59 -6.41
CA PHE A 139 -23.22 -6.28 -6.20
C PHE A 139 -23.09 -5.69 -4.78
N ASP A 140 -22.36 -6.35 -3.91
CA ASP A 140 -21.97 -5.83 -2.59
C ASP A 140 -20.49 -5.47 -2.56
N TYR A 141 -20.10 -4.61 -1.61
CA TYR A 141 -18.75 -4.16 -1.42
C TYR A 141 -18.18 -4.65 -0.10
N PHE A 142 -16.90 -4.98 -0.09
CA PHE A 142 -16.25 -5.60 1.06
C PHE A 142 -14.90 -4.94 1.35
N LEU A 143 -14.46 -5.04 2.59
CA LEU A 143 -13.08 -4.71 2.93
C LEU A 143 -12.13 -5.73 2.27
N PRO A 144 -10.92 -5.32 1.89
CA PRO A 144 -9.97 -6.24 1.29
C PRO A 144 -9.73 -7.46 2.17
N ASN A 145 -9.92 -8.63 1.60
CA ASN A 145 -9.77 -9.93 2.27
C ASN A 145 -10.66 -10.11 3.54
N ASP A 146 -11.78 -9.39 3.63
CA ASP A 146 -12.75 -9.53 4.74
C ASP A 146 -14.19 -9.46 4.22
N TYR A 147 -14.74 -10.62 3.89
CA TYR A 147 -16.11 -10.78 3.37
C TYR A 147 -17.15 -10.98 4.48
N SER A 148 -16.82 -10.72 5.73
CA SER A 148 -17.71 -10.94 6.88
C SER A 148 -18.89 -9.98 6.93
N LYS A 149 -18.76 -8.80 6.33
CA LYS A 149 -19.79 -7.75 6.32
C LYS A 149 -19.87 -7.06 4.97
N PRO A 150 -21.00 -7.20 4.24
CA PRO A 150 -21.25 -6.47 3.01
C PRO A 150 -21.60 -5.00 3.29
N PHE A 151 -21.29 -4.15 2.30
CA PHE A 151 -21.68 -2.75 2.23
C PHE A 151 -22.41 -2.51 0.91
N LEU A 152 -23.39 -1.59 0.91
CA LEU A 152 -24.13 -1.23 -0.30
C LEU A 152 -23.37 -0.27 -1.21
N MET A 153 -22.41 0.48 -0.65
CA MET A 153 -21.61 1.46 -1.38
C MET A 153 -20.12 1.28 -1.06
N PRO A 154 -19.23 1.40 -2.05
CA PRO A 154 -17.77 1.28 -1.82
C PRO A 154 -17.24 2.33 -0.86
N ARG A 155 -17.80 3.54 -0.85
CA ARG A 155 -17.43 4.62 0.07
C ARG A 155 -17.71 4.26 1.53
N ASP A 156 -18.81 3.55 1.81
CA ASP A 156 -19.15 3.11 3.18
C ASP A 156 -18.15 2.03 3.66
N ALA A 157 -17.77 1.12 2.77
CA ALA A 157 -16.73 0.14 3.06
C ALA A 157 -15.37 0.83 3.32
N PHE A 158 -15.02 1.84 2.50
CA PHE A 158 -13.80 2.62 2.69
C PHE A 158 -13.80 3.39 4.01
N ALA A 159 -14.93 3.97 4.42
CA ALA A 159 -15.06 4.66 5.71
C ALA A 159 -14.68 3.74 6.88
N VAL A 160 -15.14 2.50 6.83
CA VAL A 160 -14.79 1.49 7.85
C VAL A 160 -13.32 1.07 7.71
N LEU A 161 -12.81 0.91 6.49
CA LEU A 161 -11.41 0.54 6.25
C LEU A 161 -10.45 1.59 6.83
N ILE A 162 -10.70 2.87 6.57
CA ILE A 162 -9.81 3.94 7.02
C ILE A 162 -9.72 4.01 8.55
N ASP A 163 -10.82 3.82 9.26
CA ASP A 163 -10.86 3.76 10.72
C ASP A 163 -10.16 2.50 11.29
N LYS A 164 -10.09 1.43 10.51
CA LYS A 164 -9.39 0.19 10.91
C LYS A 164 -7.89 0.23 10.63
N VAL A 165 -7.45 0.92 9.58
CA VAL A 165 -6.02 1.02 9.21
C VAL A 165 -5.33 2.23 9.82
N GLY A 166 -6.06 3.30 10.10
CA GLY A 166 -5.66 4.52 10.78
C GLY A 166 -6.06 4.51 12.25
N LYS A 167 -6.72 5.57 12.67
CA LYS A 167 -7.28 5.70 14.00
C LYS A 167 -8.81 5.70 13.90
N LYS A 168 -9.47 5.09 14.88
CA LYS A 168 -10.91 5.19 15.02
C LYS A 168 -11.34 6.66 15.10
N GLY A 169 -12.26 7.06 14.21
CA GLY A 169 -12.74 8.43 14.07
C GLY A 169 -12.01 9.27 13.03
N ASP A 170 -11.02 8.70 12.33
CA ASP A 170 -10.36 9.40 11.22
C ASP A 170 -11.37 9.77 10.12
N TRP A 171 -12.33 8.90 9.83
CA TRP A 171 -13.40 9.20 8.88
C TRP A 171 -14.25 10.39 9.32
N GLU A 172 -14.75 10.39 10.54
CA GLU A 172 -15.62 11.45 11.08
C GLU A 172 -14.90 12.79 11.20
N SER A 173 -13.60 12.79 11.50
CA SER A 173 -12.82 14.01 11.61
C SER A 173 -12.59 14.69 10.27
N ASN A 174 -12.82 13.98 9.17
CA ASN A 174 -12.71 14.45 7.79
C ASN A 174 -11.44 15.31 7.53
N PRO A 175 -10.24 14.78 7.82
CA PRO A 175 -9.00 15.53 7.71
C PRO A 175 -8.64 15.80 6.24
N TRP A 176 -7.71 16.73 6.02
CA TRP A 176 -7.06 16.88 4.73
C TRP A 176 -6.13 15.70 4.45
N VAL A 177 -6.17 15.19 3.22
CA VAL A 177 -5.37 14.07 2.74
C VAL A 177 -4.68 14.40 1.43
N ALA A 178 -3.53 13.79 1.22
CA ALA A 178 -2.94 13.65 -0.11
C ALA A 178 -3.36 12.29 -0.68
N ALA A 179 -4.14 12.31 -1.75
CA ALA A 179 -4.55 11.14 -2.50
C ALA A 179 -3.56 10.92 -3.66
N TYR A 180 -2.80 9.83 -3.57
CA TYR A 180 -1.79 9.44 -4.54
C TYR A 180 -2.35 8.37 -5.46
N SER A 181 -2.44 8.63 -6.76
CA SER A 181 -2.62 7.59 -7.77
C SER A 181 -1.26 7.01 -8.15
N PHE A 182 -1.23 5.73 -8.46
CA PHE A 182 0.00 5.05 -8.83
C PHE A 182 -0.25 3.84 -9.73
N GLU A 183 0.80 3.40 -10.40
CA GLU A 183 0.87 2.16 -11.16
C GLU A 183 2.02 1.28 -10.67
N LEU A 184 1.87 -0.03 -10.79
CA LEU A 184 2.97 -0.98 -10.57
C LEU A 184 3.94 -0.88 -11.76
N VAL A 185 5.27 -0.94 -11.51
CA VAL A 185 6.29 -0.75 -12.56
C VAL A 185 7.22 -1.95 -12.74
N ASP A 186 7.02 -3.02 -11.95
CA ASP A 186 7.77 -4.30 -12.02
C ASP A 186 6.92 -5.49 -11.59
#